data_6f38c058ed7f43cd7155351c93bb4c08
#
_entry.id   6f38c058ed7f43cd7155351c93bb4c08
#
_cell.length_a   1.000
_cell.length_b   1.000
_cell.length_c   1.000
_cell.angle_alpha   90.00
_cell.angle_beta   90.00
_cell.angle_gamma   90.00
#
_symmetry.space_group_name_H-M   'P 1'
#
loop_
_entity.id
_entity.type
_entity.pdbx_description
1 polymer ?
#
loop_
_entity_poly.entity_id
_entity_poly.type
_entity_poly.pdbx_seq_one_letter_code
_entity_poly.pdbx_strand_id
1 'polypeptide(L)'
;GAGGGPGVGSAGGSGGGSSSASGDQASGGAGDTPDTTPDQGNDGGGSKDSAPGYSGGGGGGAGAVGVAGTASVGGDGGDGTSSSITGAAVTRGGGGGGGNQPGITPGSGGAGGGGAANSVSSGTATSGTANTGGGGGASRSNGQSGAGGKGVVIISMPDGNYSGTTTGSPTVATDAGGTGKTVLTFTGTGSYTS
;
A
#
# COMPACT_ATOMS: atom_id res chain seq x y z
N GLY A 1 9.31 3.34 -4.77
CA GLY A 1 10.45 2.59 -5.26
C GLY A 1 11.07 3.31 -6.44
N ALA A 2 12.35 3.64 -6.38
CA ALA A 2 13.09 4.32 -7.41
C ALA A 2 13.20 3.43 -8.65
N GLY A 3 12.79 3.97 -9.80
CA GLY A 3 13.09 3.39 -11.09
C GLY A 3 14.57 3.56 -11.39
N GLY A 4 15.24 2.46 -11.67
CA GLY A 4 16.64 2.47 -12.09
C GLY A 4 17.20 1.05 -12.03
N GLY A 5 17.18 0.32 -13.14
CA GLY A 5 17.75 -1.02 -13.25
C GLY A 5 16.86 -2.12 -12.65
N PRO A 6 17.20 -3.41 -12.91
CA PRO A 6 16.50 -4.54 -12.28
C PRO A 6 16.69 -4.40 -10.78
N GLY A 7 15.58 -4.20 -10.04
CA GLY A 7 15.61 -3.96 -8.61
C GLY A 7 14.72 -4.94 -7.88
N VAL A 8 15.31 -5.63 -6.89
CA VAL A 8 14.56 -6.33 -5.85
C VAL A 8 13.69 -5.32 -5.12
N GLY A 9 12.45 -5.65 -4.85
CA GLY A 9 11.57 -4.83 -4.03
C GLY A 9 12.18 -4.58 -2.64
N SER A 10 11.97 -3.40 -2.07
CA SER A 10 12.43 -3.10 -0.71
C SER A 10 11.60 -3.87 0.31
N ALA A 11 12.27 -4.45 1.30
CA ALA A 11 11.58 -5.06 2.45
C ALA A 11 10.96 -3.99 3.37
N GLY A 12 9.91 -4.36 4.10
CA GLY A 12 9.20 -3.49 5.04
C GLY A 12 8.04 -4.17 5.73
N GLY A 13 7.18 -3.43 6.46
CA GLY A 13 5.94 -3.98 7.00
C GLY A 13 5.09 -4.63 5.91
N SER A 14 4.95 -3.97 4.74
CA SER A 14 4.58 -4.61 3.46
C SER A 14 5.73 -4.41 2.49
N GLY A 15 6.07 -5.46 1.74
CA GLY A 15 7.17 -5.47 0.79
C GLY A 15 6.86 -4.68 -0.48
N GLY A 16 7.87 -4.03 -1.05
CA GLY A 16 7.78 -3.33 -2.33
C GLY A 16 7.72 -4.31 -3.51
N GLY A 17 7.00 -3.97 -4.58
CA GLY A 17 7.08 -4.69 -5.86
C GLY A 17 8.46 -4.48 -6.52
N SER A 18 8.90 -5.47 -7.28
CA SER A 18 10.17 -5.37 -8.02
C SER A 18 10.01 -4.69 -9.37
N SER A 19 11.10 -4.16 -9.88
CA SER A 19 11.19 -3.64 -11.24
C SER A 19 11.92 -4.61 -12.16
N SER A 20 11.50 -4.68 -13.43
CA SER A 20 12.22 -5.42 -14.46
C SER A 20 13.13 -4.52 -15.27
N ALA A 21 14.30 -5.01 -15.64
CA ALA A 21 15.13 -4.43 -16.71
C ALA A 21 15.67 -5.62 -17.52
N SER A 22 16.10 -5.35 -18.75
CA SER A 22 16.51 -6.41 -19.69
C SER A 22 17.53 -7.38 -19.08
N GLY A 23 17.17 -8.62 -18.93
CA GLY A 23 18.01 -9.75 -18.57
C GLY A 23 17.82 -10.38 -17.20
N ASP A 24 17.08 -9.73 -16.26
CA ASP A 24 16.99 -10.25 -14.89
C ASP A 24 15.58 -10.15 -14.29
N GLN A 25 15.04 -11.30 -13.85
CA GLN A 25 13.87 -11.32 -12.99
C GLN A 25 14.26 -10.96 -11.56
N ALA A 26 13.58 -9.99 -10.99
CA ALA A 26 13.79 -9.59 -9.61
C ALA A 26 12.64 -10.06 -8.72
N SER A 27 12.95 -10.44 -7.50
CA SER A 27 11.97 -10.79 -6.49
C SER A 27 11.31 -9.53 -5.90
N GLY A 28 10.07 -9.65 -5.49
CA GLY A 28 9.45 -8.65 -4.62
C GLY A 28 10.19 -8.54 -3.28
N GLY A 29 10.00 -7.43 -2.59
CA GLY A 29 10.53 -7.23 -1.24
C GLY A 29 9.79 -8.09 -0.23
N ALA A 30 10.48 -8.53 0.80
CA ALA A 30 9.85 -9.24 1.91
C ALA A 30 8.91 -8.30 2.70
N GLY A 31 7.73 -8.78 3.01
CA GLY A 31 6.82 -8.20 3.98
C GLY A 31 7.24 -8.56 5.41
N ASP A 32 6.48 -8.10 6.39
CA ASP A 32 6.69 -8.37 7.82
C ASP A 32 8.16 -8.26 8.26
N THR A 33 8.81 -7.19 7.83
CA THR A 33 10.22 -6.93 8.15
C THR A 33 10.34 -5.64 8.95
N PRO A 34 10.83 -5.71 10.22
CA PRO A 34 11.20 -6.93 10.95
C PRO A 34 10.01 -7.85 11.24
N ASP A 35 10.28 -9.15 11.36
CA ASP A 35 9.28 -10.18 11.70
C ASP A 35 8.57 -9.85 13.02
N THR A 36 7.24 -9.84 13.02
CA THR A 36 6.40 -9.47 14.17
C THR A 36 5.21 -10.41 14.33
N THR A 37 4.61 -10.40 15.51
CA THR A 37 3.36 -11.10 15.77
C THR A 37 2.36 -10.13 16.40
N PRO A 38 1.21 -9.84 15.75
CA PRO A 38 0.80 -10.32 14.41
C PRO A 38 1.63 -9.69 13.27
N ASP A 39 1.61 -10.35 12.11
CA ASP A 39 2.29 -9.89 10.89
C ASP A 39 1.86 -8.49 10.49
N GLN A 40 2.81 -7.67 10.03
CA GLN A 40 2.55 -6.28 9.64
C GLN A 40 2.07 -6.13 8.19
N GLY A 41 2.32 -7.13 7.35
CA GLY A 41 1.95 -7.14 5.93
C GLY A 41 2.64 -8.24 5.15
N ASN A 42 2.48 -8.19 3.84
CA ASN A 42 2.86 -9.28 2.96
C ASN A 42 3.93 -8.88 1.94
N ASP A 43 4.53 -9.89 1.31
CA ASP A 43 5.57 -9.71 0.29
C ASP A 43 5.04 -8.94 -0.94
N GLY A 44 5.94 -8.24 -1.62
CA GLY A 44 5.71 -7.72 -2.95
C GLY A 44 5.83 -8.80 -4.03
N GLY A 45 5.23 -8.56 -5.19
CA GLY A 45 5.32 -9.42 -6.36
C GLY A 45 6.66 -9.28 -7.08
N GLY A 46 7.11 -10.39 -7.69
CA GLY A 46 8.29 -10.42 -8.54
C GLY A 46 8.05 -9.80 -9.92
N SER A 47 9.11 -9.36 -10.60
CA SER A 47 9.03 -8.87 -11.97
C SER A 47 9.05 -9.99 -13.00
N LYS A 48 8.58 -9.71 -14.21
CA LYS A 48 8.75 -10.57 -15.40
C LYS A 48 9.76 -9.92 -16.33
N ASP A 49 10.79 -10.70 -16.66
CA ASP A 49 11.84 -10.28 -17.56
C ASP A 49 12.08 -11.30 -18.69
N SER A 50 11.16 -11.31 -19.63
CA SER A 50 11.39 -12.03 -20.91
C SER A 50 10.48 -11.48 -21.99
N ALA A 51 11.08 -11.32 -23.20
CA ALA A 51 10.32 -10.91 -24.37
C ALA A 51 9.04 -11.79 -24.53
N PRO A 52 7.92 -11.21 -24.97
CA PRO A 52 7.81 -9.87 -25.52
C PRO A 52 7.56 -8.75 -24.50
N GLY A 53 7.49 -9.03 -23.17
CA GLY A 53 7.11 -7.98 -22.21
C GLY A 53 7.93 -7.97 -20.93
N TYR A 54 8.30 -6.76 -20.51
CA TYR A 54 8.97 -6.48 -19.24
C TYR A 54 7.98 -5.79 -18.31
N SER A 55 7.65 -6.42 -17.16
CA SER A 55 6.72 -5.85 -16.21
C SER A 55 7.20 -5.99 -14.77
N GLY A 56 6.97 -4.94 -13.98
CA GLY A 56 7.20 -4.98 -12.55
C GLY A 56 6.11 -5.72 -11.78
N GLY A 57 6.47 -6.21 -10.61
CA GLY A 57 5.52 -6.76 -9.65
C GLY A 57 4.79 -5.67 -8.86
N GLY A 58 3.61 -5.98 -8.35
CA GLY A 58 2.86 -5.11 -7.43
C GLY A 58 3.44 -5.14 -6.02
N GLY A 59 3.26 -4.08 -5.25
CA GLY A 59 3.61 -4.05 -3.82
C GLY A 59 2.70 -4.95 -2.99
N GLY A 60 3.21 -5.49 -1.90
CA GLY A 60 2.41 -6.21 -0.91
C GLY A 60 1.42 -5.30 -0.20
N GLY A 61 0.27 -5.83 0.16
CA GLY A 61 -0.72 -5.18 1.02
C GLY A 61 -0.66 -5.70 2.46
N ALA A 62 -1.43 -5.09 3.33
CA ALA A 62 -1.56 -5.57 4.72
C ALA A 62 -2.28 -6.93 4.81
N GLY A 63 -3.11 -7.27 3.82
CA GLY A 63 -3.93 -8.49 3.80
C GLY A 63 -3.53 -9.52 2.75
N ALA A 64 -2.77 -9.13 1.71
CA ALA A 64 -2.41 -10.03 0.62
C ALA A 64 -1.05 -9.70 0.00
N VAL A 65 -0.40 -10.70 -0.56
CA VAL A 65 0.85 -10.54 -1.32
C VAL A 65 0.58 -9.73 -2.60
N GLY A 66 1.61 -8.99 -3.05
CA GLY A 66 1.60 -8.37 -4.37
C GLY A 66 1.69 -9.40 -5.49
N VAL A 67 1.01 -9.16 -6.59
CA VAL A 67 0.99 -10.05 -7.75
C VAL A 67 2.29 -9.86 -8.55
N ALA A 68 2.85 -10.97 -9.02
CA ALA A 68 3.99 -10.91 -9.93
C ALA A 68 3.57 -10.38 -11.30
N GLY A 69 4.46 -9.61 -11.94
CA GLY A 69 4.27 -9.20 -13.32
C GLY A 69 4.29 -10.39 -14.28
N THR A 70 3.59 -10.25 -15.41
CA THR A 70 3.52 -11.23 -16.49
C THR A 70 4.02 -10.63 -17.80
N ALA A 71 4.08 -11.42 -18.90
CA ALA A 71 4.49 -10.91 -20.21
C ALA A 71 3.54 -9.85 -20.79
N SER A 72 2.33 -9.72 -20.28
CA SER A 72 1.28 -8.84 -20.81
C SER A 72 0.67 -7.88 -19.79
N VAL A 73 0.94 -8.07 -18.50
CA VAL A 73 0.32 -7.28 -17.41
C VAL A 73 1.36 -7.00 -16.32
N GLY A 74 1.46 -5.76 -15.85
CA GLY A 74 2.14 -5.42 -14.59
C GLY A 74 1.41 -6.03 -13.40
N GLY A 75 2.15 -6.42 -12.35
CA GLY A 75 1.54 -7.06 -11.19
C GLY A 75 0.61 -6.11 -10.43
N ASP A 76 -0.55 -6.60 -10.01
CA ASP A 76 -1.45 -5.83 -9.16
C ASP A 76 -0.90 -5.74 -7.73
N GLY A 77 -1.19 -4.63 -7.04
CA GLY A 77 -0.91 -4.50 -5.62
C GLY A 77 -1.74 -5.46 -4.79
N GLY A 78 -1.15 -6.00 -3.72
CA GLY A 78 -1.87 -6.83 -2.75
C GLY A 78 -2.93 -6.04 -2.00
N ASP A 79 -4.05 -6.68 -1.68
CA ASP A 79 -5.12 -6.03 -0.93
C ASP A 79 -4.71 -5.72 0.51
N GLY A 80 -5.29 -4.67 1.05
CA GLY A 80 -5.20 -4.31 2.46
C GLY A 80 -6.10 -5.16 3.35
N THR A 81 -6.06 -4.87 4.64
CA THR A 81 -6.90 -5.53 5.64
C THR A 81 -8.12 -4.69 5.98
N SER A 82 -9.28 -5.34 6.06
CA SER A 82 -10.52 -4.71 6.49
C SER A 82 -10.64 -4.71 8.02
N SER A 83 -11.05 -3.58 8.57
CA SER A 83 -11.30 -3.44 10.01
C SER A 83 -12.57 -2.63 10.25
N SER A 84 -13.37 -3.06 11.23
CA SER A 84 -14.58 -2.36 11.68
C SER A 84 -14.34 -1.49 12.92
N ILE A 85 -13.09 -1.21 13.26
CA ILE A 85 -12.73 -0.41 14.45
C ILE A 85 -13.40 0.98 14.49
N THR A 86 -13.75 1.53 13.34
CA THR A 86 -14.42 2.84 13.21
C THR A 86 -15.96 2.74 13.14
N GLY A 87 -16.53 1.58 13.47
CA GLY A 87 -17.98 1.33 13.45
C GLY A 87 -18.48 0.72 12.13
N ALA A 88 -17.74 0.89 11.02
CA ALA A 88 -18.02 0.26 9.72
C ALA A 88 -16.75 -0.37 9.16
N ALA A 89 -16.91 -1.41 8.35
CA ALA A 89 -15.77 -2.07 7.71
C ALA A 89 -15.07 -1.14 6.70
N VAL A 90 -13.79 -0.88 6.92
CA VAL A 90 -12.94 -0.07 6.03
C VAL A 90 -11.65 -0.82 5.76
N THR A 91 -11.36 -1.05 4.47
CA THR A 91 -10.10 -1.67 4.05
C THR A 91 -8.99 -0.62 3.95
N ARG A 92 -7.79 -0.94 4.46
CA ARG A 92 -6.61 -0.05 4.48
C ARG A 92 -5.34 -0.82 4.19
N GLY A 93 -4.31 -0.11 3.74
CA GLY A 93 -2.99 -0.70 3.51
C GLY A 93 -2.88 -1.54 2.25
N GLY A 94 -3.57 -1.15 1.17
CA GLY A 94 -3.41 -1.80 -0.15
C GLY A 94 -2.07 -1.46 -0.80
N GLY A 95 -1.44 -2.41 -1.49
CA GLY A 95 -0.19 -2.24 -2.23
C GLY A 95 -0.38 -1.45 -3.53
N GLY A 96 0.66 -0.83 -4.04
CA GLY A 96 0.65 -0.15 -5.35
C GLY A 96 0.84 -1.13 -6.51
N GLY A 97 0.26 -0.80 -7.68
CA GLY A 97 0.43 -1.59 -8.91
C GLY A 97 1.83 -1.48 -9.51
N GLY A 98 2.29 -2.55 -10.12
CA GLY A 98 3.58 -2.68 -10.82
C GLY A 98 3.59 -2.04 -12.19
N GLY A 99 4.69 -1.34 -12.51
CA GLY A 99 4.88 -0.69 -13.81
C GLY A 99 5.20 -1.67 -14.93
N ASN A 100 5.18 -1.17 -16.17
CA ASN A 100 5.39 -2.00 -17.35
C ASN A 100 5.92 -1.20 -18.55
N GLN A 101 6.21 -1.91 -19.67
CA GLN A 101 6.54 -1.33 -20.97
C GLN A 101 5.29 -0.94 -21.78
N PRO A 102 5.47 -0.18 -22.91
CA PRO A 102 4.36 0.13 -23.81
C PRO A 102 3.68 -1.11 -24.35
N GLY A 103 2.37 -1.05 -24.46
CA GLY A 103 1.58 -2.15 -25.02
C GLY A 103 1.23 -3.26 -24.00
N ILE A 104 1.67 -3.11 -22.74
CA ILE A 104 1.36 -3.98 -21.62
C ILE A 104 0.40 -3.26 -20.69
N THR A 105 -0.59 -3.98 -20.15
CA THR A 105 -1.56 -3.41 -19.20
C THR A 105 -0.86 -3.09 -17.87
N PRO A 106 -1.00 -1.86 -17.31
CA PRO A 106 -0.44 -1.53 -16.02
C PRO A 106 -1.14 -2.29 -14.89
N GLY A 107 -0.41 -2.59 -13.83
CA GLY A 107 -0.97 -3.19 -12.63
C GLY A 107 -1.90 -2.22 -11.90
N SER A 108 -3.01 -2.74 -11.39
CA SER A 108 -3.93 -2.01 -10.52
C SER A 108 -3.38 -1.87 -9.10
N GLY A 109 -3.81 -0.87 -8.36
CA GLY A 109 -3.59 -0.82 -6.92
C GLY A 109 -4.50 -1.78 -6.16
N GLY A 110 -4.00 -2.36 -5.08
CA GLY A 110 -4.77 -3.22 -4.19
C GLY A 110 -5.88 -2.46 -3.45
N ALA A 111 -6.95 -3.16 -3.08
CA ALA A 111 -8.03 -2.59 -2.27
C ALA A 111 -7.47 -2.04 -0.95
N GLY A 112 -8.03 -0.96 -0.46
CA GLY A 112 -7.51 -0.27 0.74
C GLY A 112 -6.54 0.86 0.43
N GLY A 113 -6.64 1.44 -0.78
CA GLY A 113 -5.99 2.70 -1.14
C GLY A 113 -4.70 2.57 -1.92
N GLY A 114 -4.43 1.42 -2.52
CA GLY A 114 -3.30 1.26 -3.44
C GLY A 114 -3.48 2.09 -4.71
N GLY A 115 -2.41 2.73 -5.19
CA GLY A 115 -2.37 3.49 -6.43
C GLY A 115 -2.09 2.60 -7.65
N ALA A 116 -2.77 2.84 -8.76
CA ALA A 116 -2.53 2.11 -10.00
C ALA A 116 -1.23 2.57 -10.71
N ALA A 117 -0.58 1.65 -11.38
CA ALA A 117 0.58 1.96 -12.21
C ALA A 117 0.20 2.72 -13.49
N ASN A 118 1.20 3.30 -14.14
CA ASN A 118 1.07 3.99 -15.42
C ASN A 118 2.00 3.39 -16.47
N SER A 119 1.47 3.11 -17.65
CA SER A 119 2.18 2.57 -18.82
C SER A 119 2.60 3.63 -19.84
N VAL A 120 2.14 4.87 -19.67
CA VAL A 120 2.45 5.96 -20.61
C VAL A 120 3.81 6.56 -20.30
N SER A 121 4.65 6.72 -21.35
CA SER A 121 5.92 7.45 -21.20
C SER A 121 5.65 8.87 -20.71
N SER A 122 6.38 9.31 -19.70
CA SER A 122 6.20 10.63 -19.07
C SER A 122 4.85 10.84 -18.34
N GLY A 123 4.05 9.79 -18.17
CA GLY A 123 2.82 9.84 -17.37
C GLY A 123 3.09 9.72 -15.87
N THR A 124 2.15 10.18 -15.06
CA THR A 124 2.21 10.02 -13.59
C THR A 124 1.32 8.84 -13.16
N ALA A 125 1.87 7.94 -12.38
CA ALA A 125 1.11 6.87 -11.75
C ALA A 125 0.25 7.43 -10.60
N THR A 126 -0.78 6.70 -10.23
CA THR A 126 -1.70 7.12 -9.16
C THR A 126 -1.01 7.00 -7.80
N SER A 127 -1.12 8.04 -6.98
CA SER A 127 -0.68 7.99 -5.59
C SER A 127 -1.61 7.12 -4.75
N GLY A 128 -1.10 6.57 -3.67
CA GLY A 128 -1.92 5.91 -2.66
C GLY A 128 -2.94 6.88 -2.05
N THR A 129 -4.12 6.36 -1.72
CA THR A 129 -5.20 7.15 -1.12
C THR A 129 -4.78 7.65 0.27
N ALA A 130 -5.03 8.92 0.54
CA ALA A 130 -4.73 9.52 1.83
C ALA A 130 -5.52 8.84 2.97
N ASN A 131 -4.90 8.74 4.15
CA ASN A 131 -5.45 8.15 5.37
C ASN A 131 -5.78 6.65 5.25
N THR A 132 -5.11 5.96 4.32
CA THR A 132 -5.19 4.51 4.17
C THR A 132 -3.86 3.81 4.38
N GLY A 133 -2.73 4.52 4.24
CA GLY A 133 -1.41 3.90 4.23
C GLY A 133 -1.15 3.06 2.96
N GLY A 134 -1.93 3.28 1.90
CA GLY A 134 -1.77 2.56 0.64
C GLY A 134 -0.49 2.93 -0.10
N GLY A 135 0.10 1.98 -0.83
CA GLY A 135 1.27 2.20 -1.68
C GLY A 135 0.94 3.03 -2.93
N GLY A 136 1.89 3.77 -3.47
CA GLY A 136 1.76 4.43 -4.77
C GLY A 136 2.04 3.48 -5.92
N GLY A 137 1.40 3.71 -7.07
CA GLY A 137 1.64 2.95 -8.29
C GLY A 137 3.00 3.26 -8.92
N ALA A 138 3.57 2.28 -9.62
CA ALA A 138 4.81 2.46 -10.36
C ALA A 138 4.58 3.14 -11.72
N SER A 139 5.53 3.94 -12.15
CA SER A 139 5.52 4.50 -13.50
C SER A 139 6.59 3.86 -14.37
N ARG A 140 6.47 4.09 -15.66
CA ARG A 140 7.48 3.74 -16.65
C ARG A 140 8.67 4.70 -16.64
N SER A 141 9.78 4.31 -17.31
CA SER A 141 11.13 4.88 -17.31
C SER A 141 11.28 6.42 -17.28
N ASN A 142 10.36 7.21 -17.79
CA ASN A 142 10.44 8.68 -17.76
C ASN A 142 9.20 9.30 -17.08
N GLY A 143 8.36 8.49 -16.44
CA GLY A 143 7.19 8.94 -15.72
C GLY A 143 7.46 9.10 -14.22
N GLN A 144 6.53 9.71 -13.52
CA GLN A 144 6.57 9.84 -12.07
C GLN A 144 5.76 8.71 -11.41
N SER A 145 6.39 7.99 -10.50
CA SER A 145 5.68 7.05 -9.63
C SER A 145 4.75 7.81 -8.68
N GLY A 146 3.63 7.21 -8.35
CA GLY A 146 2.73 7.73 -7.33
C GLY A 146 3.40 7.73 -5.95
N ALA A 147 3.11 8.74 -5.14
CA ALA A 147 3.52 8.76 -3.74
C ALA A 147 2.71 7.75 -2.92
N GLY A 148 3.25 7.24 -1.83
CA GLY A 148 2.45 6.51 -0.85
C GLY A 148 1.38 7.39 -0.21
N GLY A 149 0.22 6.84 0.09
CA GLY A 149 -0.85 7.53 0.81
C GLY A 149 -0.47 7.77 2.28
N LYS A 150 -0.86 8.93 2.82
CA LYS A 150 -0.72 9.16 4.27
C LYS A 150 -1.37 8.03 5.05
N GLY A 151 -0.73 7.63 6.14
CA GLY A 151 -1.31 6.73 7.12
C GLY A 151 -2.36 7.40 8.00
N VAL A 152 -2.98 6.60 8.85
CA VAL A 152 -3.92 7.01 9.88
C VAL A 152 -3.62 6.24 11.17
N VAL A 153 -3.76 6.89 12.31
CA VAL A 153 -3.70 6.22 13.61
C VAL A 153 -5.10 6.20 14.20
N ILE A 154 -5.58 5.02 14.57
CA ILE A 154 -6.91 4.81 15.15
C ILE A 154 -6.74 4.17 16.52
N ILE A 155 -7.31 4.81 17.54
CA ILE A 155 -7.31 4.31 18.92
C ILE A 155 -8.75 4.06 19.30
N SER A 156 -9.02 2.87 19.83
CA SER A 156 -10.35 2.50 20.34
C SER A 156 -10.25 2.11 21.81
N MET A 157 -11.14 2.64 22.63
CA MET A 157 -11.19 2.39 24.06
C MET A 157 -12.65 2.35 24.55
N PRO A 158 -12.96 1.71 25.70
CA PRO A 158 -14.28 1.84 26.32
C PRO A 158 -14.63 3.32 26.57
N ASP A 159 -15.90 3.70 26.40
CA ASP A 159 -16.34 5.10 26.55
C ASP A 159 -15.95 5.69 27.90
N GLY A 160 -16.07 4.91 28.98
CA GLY A 160 -15.71 5.33 30.33
C GLY A 160 -14.21 5.60 30.56
N ASN A 161 -13.36 5.18 29.62
CA ASN A 161 -11.89 5.38 29.71
C ASN A 161 -11.42 6.57 28.87
N TYR A 162 -12.32 7.24 28.17
CA TYR A 162 -11.94 8.40 27.38
C TYR A 162 -11.81 9.65 28.24
N SER A 163 -10.61 10.15 28.43
CA SER A 163 -10.31 11.33 29.27
C SER A 163 -10.77 12.68 28.67
N GLY A 164 -11.08 12.71 27.38
CA GLY A 164 -11.37 13.95 26.66
C GLY A 164 -10.15 14.78 26.27
N THR A 165 -8.93 14.39 26.67
CA THR A 165 -7.72 15.18 26.46
C THR A 165 -6.98 14.76 25.18
N THR A 166 -7.08 15.57 24.12
CA THR A 166 -6.43 15.31 22.83
C THR A 166 -5.76 16.58 22.30
N THR A 167 -4.75 16.41 21.45
CA THR A 167 -4.20 17.48 20.60
C THR A 167 -4.26 17.06 19.13
N GLY A 168 -4.05 18.00 18.19
CA GLY A 168 -4.04 17.68 16.75
C GLY A 168 -5.40 17.41 16.13
N SER A 169 -6.48 17.75 16.83
CA SER A 169 -7.87 17.66 16.34
C SER A 169 -8.24 16.31 15.70
N PRO A 170 -8.10 15.18 16.42
CA PRO A 170 -8.59 13.90 15.90
C PRO A 170 -10.11 13.94 15.74
N THR A 171 -10.63 13.13 14.84
CA THR A 171 -12.07 12.84 14.85
C THR A 171 -12.37 11.94 16.05
N VAL A 172 -13.34 12.34 16.86
CA VAL A 172 -13.79 11.57 18.05
C VAL A 172 -15.20 11.04 17.74
N ALA A 173 -15.37 9.73 17.81
CA ALA A 173 -16.67 9.07 17.70
C ALA A 173 -16.93 8.30 18.99
N THR A 174 -17.93 8.74 19.78
CA THR A 174 -18.41 8.04 20.97
C THR A 174 -19.43 6.99 20.56
N ASP A 175 -19.48 5.87 21.29
CA ASP A 175 -20.33 4.71 20.99
C ASP A 175 -20.25 4.27 19.53
N ALA A 176 -19.02 4.24 18.98
CA ALA A 176 -18.77 3.97 17.58
C ALA A 176 -19.38 2.62 17.13
N GLY A 177 -20.40 2.70 16.29
CA GLY A 177 -21.15 1.53 15.82
C GLY A 177 -21.99 0.81 16.89
N GLY A 178 -22.38 1.48 17.96
CA GLY A 178 -23.18 0.87 19.06
C GLY A 178 -22.39 -0.12 19.91
N THR A 179 -21.06 0.08 20.03
CA THR A 179 -20.16 -0.88 20.71
C THR A 179 -19.75 -0.48 22.12
N GLY A 180 -20.21 0.67 22.64
CA GLY A 180 -19.77 1.25 23.92
C GLY A 180 -18.30 1.67 23.92
N LYS A 181 -17.77 2.01 22.75
CA LYS A 181 -16.36 2.43 22.57
C LYS A 181 -16.24 3.80 21.93
N THR A 182 -15.36 4.60 22.49
CA THR A 182 -14.88 5.84 21.86
C THR A 182 -13.71 5.52 20.93
N VAL A 183 -13.78 6.02 19.70
CA VAL A 183 -12.76 5.87 18.68
C VAL A 183 -12.19 7.22 18.30
N LEU A 184 -10.86 7.35 18.40
CA LEU A 184 -10.10 8.50 17.98
C LEU A 184 -9.42 8.20 16.64
N THR A 185 -9.60 9.06 15.65
CA THR A 185 -8.97 8.94 14.33
C THR A 185 -8.06 10.13 14.07
N PHE A 186 -6.75 9.90 14.05
CA PHE A 186 -5.73 10.91 13.77
C PHE A 186 -5.28 10.81 12.31
N THR A 187 -5.51 11.86 11.54
CA THR A 187 -5.03 11.99 10.15
C THR A 187 -3.84 12.94 10.03
N GLY A 188 -3.30 13.41 11.13
CA GLY A 188 -2.15 14.29 11.25
C GLY A 188 -1.48 14.10 12.62
N THR A 189 -0.52 14.95 12.93
CA THR A 189 0.17 14.95 14.23
C THR A 189 -0.80 15.27 15.35
N GLY A 190 -0.75 14.50 16.42
CA GLY A 190 -1.59 14.71 17.60
C GLY A 190 -1.21 13.77 18.74
N SER A 191 -1.88 13.94 19.86
CA SER A 191 -1.71 13.07 21.04
C SER A 191 -3.05 12.81 21.73
N TYR A 192 -3.09 11.72 22.46
CA TYR A 192 -4.12 11.38 23.43
C TYR A 192 -3.44 11.17 24.79
N THR A 193 -4.03 11.72 25.85
CA THR A 193 -3.58 11.51 27.23
C THR A 193 -4.70 10.81 27.99
N SER A 194 -4.40 9.63 28.54
CA SER A 194 -5.31 8.83 29.39
C SER A 194 -5.44 9.41 30.77
#